data_84c860b9948e3665676bdbe87c029501
#
_entry.id   84c860b9948e3665676bdbe87c029501
#
_cell.length_a   1.000
_cell.length_b   1.000
_cell.length_c   1.000
_cell.angle_alpha   90.00
_cell.angle_beta   90.00
_cell.angle_gamma   90.00
#
_symmetry.space_group_name_H-M   'P 1'
#
loop_
_entity.id
_entity.type
_entity.pdbx_description
1 polymer ?
#
loop_
_entity_poly.entity_id
_entity_poly.type
_entity_poly.pdbx_seq_one_letter_code
_entity_poly.pdbx_strand_id
1 'polypeptide(L)'
;MHFLKIVFVAFVLLVNLVIAPPSWASKDFTKGADYAEVTQALNELLQAKDTPEQAGYTPEQFQQRLAQLQSQKNVMETANKRAQCRNETGKTLAVYANKPKKSLTQLYFLGAGKITDDDWDCDGIYLPAGSQVVLNPNAQPQQLTEPIAVKFVDGTQSVARTNAATNAIELNVEPAKVFKAGESNWLLPTLSQADIDRQIPSPGLID
;
A
#
# COMPACT_ATOMS: atom_id res chain seq x y z
N MET A 1 -30.72 53.16 -11.57
CA MET A 1 -30.84 52.09 -10.57
C MET A 1 -30.78 50.68 -11.14
N HIS A 2 -31.14 50.42 -12.40
CA HIS A 2 -31.06 49.06 -12.99
C HIS A 2 -29.61 48.59 -13.28
N PHE A 3 -28.74 49.49 -13.70
CA PHE A 3 -27.32 49.17 -13.98
C PHE A 3 -26.56 48.68 -12.75
N LEU A 4 -26.83 49.27 -11.57
CA LEU A 4 -26.17 48.90 -10.31
C LEU A 4 -26.60 47.49 -9.82
N LYS A 5 -27.86 47.11 -10.09
CA LYS A 5 -28.36 45.76 -9.74
C LYS A 5 -27.77 44.66 -10.60
N ILE A 6 -27.52 44.95 -11.93
CA ILE A 6 -26.93 44.00 -12.87
C ILE A 6 -25.46 43.76 -12.50
N VAL A 7 -24.71 44.83 -12.16
CA VAL A 7 -23.30 44.72 -11.75
C VAL A 7 -23.17 43.94 -10.44
N PHE A 8 -24.09 44.13 -9.49
CA PHE A 8 -24.07 43.39 -8.21
C PHE A 8 -24.37 41.91 -8.41
N VAL A 9 -25.33 41.54 -9.24
CA VAL A 9 -25.65 40.13 -9.55
C VAL A 9 -24.49 39.45 -10.30
N ALA A 10 -23.84 40.14 -11.26
CA ALA A 10 -22.68 39.62 -11.95
C ALA A 10 -21.48 39.42 -11.02
N PHE A 11 -21.28 40.33 -10.05
CA PHE A 11 -20.22 40.21 -9.05
C PHE A 11 -20.46 39.06 -8.07
N VAL A 12 -21.69 38.84 -7.60
CA VAL A 12 -22.07 37.72 -6.74
C VAL A 12 -21.90 36.39 -7.48
N LEU A 13 -22.24 36.31 -8.77
CA LEU A 13 -22.01 35.10 -9.58
C LEU A 13 -20.52 34.83 -9.81
N LEU A 14 -19.70 35.86 -10.03
CA LEU A 14 -18.23 35.71 -10.16
C LEU A 14 -17.57 35.29 -8.85
N VAL A 15 -18.01 35.82 -7.71
CA VAL A 15 -17.47 35.44 -6.39
C VAL A 15 -17.82 33.98 -6.06
N ASN A 16 -19.02 33.50 -6.43
CA ASN A 16 -19.39 32.10 -6.24
C ASN A 16 -18.62 31.13 -7.14
N LEU A 17 -18.15 31.58 -8.32
CA LEU A 17 -17.28 30.78 -9.20
C LEU A 17 -15.85 30.63 -8.67
N VAL A 18 -15.38 31.61 -7.89
CA VAL A 18 -14.00 31.63 -7.34
C VAL A 18 -13.91 30.86 -6.00
N ILE A 19 -15.05 30.65 -5.31
CA ILE A 19 -15.08 29.96 -4.01
C ILE A 19 -15.51 28.48 -4.12
N ALA A 20 -15.66 27.96 -5.36
CA ALA A 20 -15.78 26.51 -5.49
C ALA A 20 -14.44 25.91 -5.02
N PRO A 21 -14.38 25.15 -3.90
CA PRO A 21 -13.15 24.48 -3.55
C PRO A 21 -12.77 23.60 -4.73
N PRO A 22 -11.47 23.48 -5.07
CA PRO A 22 -11.05 22.53 -6.09
C PRO A 22 -11.71 21.21 -5.71
N SER A 23 -12.50 20.64 -6.59
CA SER A 23 -13.04 19.31 -6.39
C SER A 23 -11.83 18.38 -6.41
N TRP A 24 -11.30 18.11 -5.22
CA TRP A 24 -10.40 17.01 -4.99
C TRP A 24 -11.24 15.79 -5.30
N ALA A 25 -11.19 15.32 -6.53
CA ALA A 25 -11.81 14.06 -6.89
C ALA A 25 -11.20 13.03 -5.96
N SER A 26 -11.93 12.64 -4.92
CA SER A 26 -11.48 11.60 -4.01
C SER A 26 -11.19 10.38 -4.88
N LYS A 27 -10.01 9.80 -4.74
CA LYS A 27 -9.64 8.61 -5.49
C LYS A 27 -10.56 7.50 -5.01
N ASP A 28 -11.38 6.98 -5.91
CA ASP A 28 -12.32 5.90 -5.63
C ASP A 28 -11.61 4.58 -5.91
N PHE A 29 -11.07 3.96 -4.87
CA PHE A 29 -10.40 2.66 -4.95
C PHE A 29 -11.37 1.49 -4.98
N THR A 30 -12.67 1.72 -4.75
CA THR A 30 -13.68 0.64 -4.75
C THR A 30 -13.97 0.06 -6.13
N LYS A 31 -13.42 0.66 -7.18
CA LYS A 31 -13.51 0.19 -8.57
C LYS A 31 -12.24 -0.53 -9.04
N GLY A 32 -11.22 -0.61 -8.17
CA GLY A 32 -9.94 -1.26 -8.47
C GLY A 32 -10.00 -2.79 -8.41
N ALA A 33 -8.99 -3.43 -9.01
CA ALA A 33 -8.86 -4.88 -8.97
C ALA A 33 -8.67 -5.41 -7.54
N ASP A 34 -7.90 -4.70 -6.72
CA ASP A 34 -7.66 -5.06 -5.32
C ASP A 34 -8.95 -5.08 -4.50
N TYR A 35 -9.84 -4.11 -4.69
CA TYR A 35 -11.14 -4.09 -4.01
C TYR A 35 -12.02 -5.27 -4.41
N ALA A 36 -12.06 -5.60 -5.70
CA ALA A 36 -12.80 -6.75 -6.20
C ALA A 36 -12.26 -8.06 -5.59
N GLU A 37 -10.94 -8.22 -5.57
CA GLU A 37 -10.26 -9.39 -5.02
C GLU A 37 -10.49 -9.55 -3.51
N VAL A 38 -10.32 -8.49 -2.72
CA VAL A 38 -10.55 -8.50 -1.27
C VAL A 38 -12.02 -8.76 -0.96
N THR A 39 -12.94 -8.16 -1.73
CA THR A 39 -14.38 -8.37 -1.54
C THR A 39 -14.79 -9.81 -1.85
N GLN A 40 -14.22 -10.40 -2.91
CA GLN A 40 -14.46 -11.80 -3.25
C GLN A 40 -13.93 -12.72 -2.13
N ALA A 41 -12.66 -12.54 -1.69
CA ALA A 41 -12.06 -13.33 -0.63
C ALA A 41 -12.84 -13.22 0.69
N LEU A 42 -13.35 -12.03 1.02
CA LEU A 42 -14.19 -11.82 2.19
C LEU A 42 -15.51 -12.59 2.10
N ASN A 43 -16.17 -12.55 0.93
CA ASN A 43 -17.42 -13.26 0.71
C ASN A 43 -17.22 -14.79 0.78
N GLU A 44 -16.16 -15.32 0.17
CA GLU A 44 -15.80 -16.74 0.25
C GLU A 44 -15.54 -17.17 1.69
N LEU A 45 -14.79 -16.37 2.46
CA LEU A 45 -14.54 -16.65 3.87
C LEU A 45 -15.83 -16.64 4.69
N LEU A 46 -16.73 -15.68 4.46
CA LEU A 46 -18.01 -15.60 5.17
C LEU A 46 -18.96 -16.76 4.85
N GLN A 47 -18.87 -17.36 3.66
CA GLN A 47 -19.61 -18.58 3.33
C GLN A 47 -19.13 -19.78 4.14
N ALA A 48 -17.86 -19.82 4.53
CA ALA A 48 -17.26 -20.88 5.34
C ALA A 48 -17.40 -20.65 6.85
N LYS A 49 -18.10 -19.62 7.31
CA LYS A 49 -18.14 -19.21 8.72
C LYS A 49 -18.65 -20.29 9.69
N ASP A 50 -19.58 -21.13 9.23
CA ASP A 50 -20.21 -22.17 10.05
C ASP A 50 -19.40 -23.49 10.04
N THR A 51 -18.43 -23.61 9.12
CA THR A 51 -17.58 -24.80 8.95
C THR A 51 -16.14 -24.41 8.57
N PRO A 52 -15.45 -23.58 9.38
CA PRO A 52 -14.12 -23.04 9.01
C PRO A 52 -13.06 -24.14 8.84
N GLU A 53 -13.18 -25.26 9.56
CA GLU A 53 -12.25 -26.38 9.44
C GLU A 53 -12.31 -27.05 8.05
N GLN A 54 -13.49 -27.07 7.42
CA GLN A 54 -13.65 -27.59 6.05
C GLN A 54 -12.98 -26.69 5.00
N ALA A 55 -12.83 -25.40 5.30
CA ALA A 55 -12.08 -24.45 4.52
C ALA A 55 -10.59 -24.39 4.90
N GLY A 56 -10.11 -25.26 5.80
CA GLY A 56 -8.72 -25.36 6.19
C GLY A 56 -8.25 -24.34 7.22
N TYR A 57 -9.17 -23.68 7.94
CA TYR A 57 -8.84 -22.72 8.99
C TYR A 57 -9.10 -23.27 10.39
N THR A 58 -8.21 -22.98 11.34
CA THR A 58 -8.61 -23.01 12.75
C THR A 58 -9.55 -21.83 13.05
N PRO A 59 -10.35 -21.87 14.14
CA PRO A 59 -11.20 -20.75 14.53
C PRO A 59 -10.42 -19.44 14.68
N GLU A 60 -9.22 -19.48 15.24
CA GLU A 60 -8.35 -18.30 15.41
C GLU A 60 -7.85 -17.76 14.07
N GLN A 61 -7.40 -18.64 13.18
CA GLN A 61 -6.97 -18.27 11.81
C GLN A 61 -8.13 -17.66 11.02
N PHE A 62 -9.33 -18.21 11.17
CA PHE A 62 -10.54 -17.67 10.52
C PHE A 62 -10.81 -16.23 10.98
N GLN A 63 -10.82 -15.98 12.30
CA GLN A 63 -11.06 -14.66 12.86
C GLN A 63 -9.97 -13.67 12.44
N GLN A 64 -8.71 -14.09 12.46
CA GLN A 64 -7.58 -13.27 12.02
C GLN A 64 -7.72 -12.89 10.54
N ARG A 65 -8.03 -13.87 9.67
CA ARG A 65 -8.21 -13.63 8.24
C ARG A 65 -9.41 -12.74 7.96
N LEU A 66 -10.51 -12.92 8.69
CA LEU A 66 -11.70 -12.07 8.60
C LEU A 66 -11.37 -10.62 8.94
N ALA A 67 -10.71 -10.39 10.06
CA ALA A 67 -10.29 -9.06 10.50
C ALA A 67 -9.35 -8.39 9.49
N GLN A 68 -8.41 -9.15 8.94
CA GLN A 68 -7.47 -8.67 7.90
C GLN A 68 -8.22 -8.20 6.64
N LEU A 69 -9.10 -9.03 6.09
CA LEU A 69 -9.86 -8.69 4.86
C LEU A 69 -10.81 -7.50 5.09
N GLN A 70 -11.46 -7.44 6.25
CA GLN A 70 -12.30 -6.29 6.62
C GLN A 70 -11.49 -5.00 6.73
N SER A 71 -10.30 -5.06 7.35
CA SER A 71 -9.39 -3.92 7.45
C SER A 71 -8.92 -3.44 6.08
N GLN A 72 -8.50 -4.35 5.20
CA GLN A 72 -8.09 -4.03 3.83
C GLN A 72 -9.21 -3.38 3.03
N LYS A 73 -10.42 -3.93 3.11
CA LYS A 73 -11.61 -3.37 2.46
C LYS A 73 -11.89 -1.96 2.95
N ASN A 74 -11.88 -1.76 4.28
CA ASN A 74 -12.09 -0.45 4.90
C ASN A 74 -11.04 0.59 4.47
N VAL A 75 -9.77 0.19 4.36
CA VAL A 75 -8.69 1.08 3.85
C VAL A 75 -9.05 1.59 2.47
N MET A 76 -9.44 0.73 1.53
CA MET A 76 -9.80 1.12 0.17
C MET A 76 -11.08 1.96 0.09
N GLU A 77 -12.04 1.76 1.01
CA GLU A 77 -13.29 2.53 1.08
C GLU A 77 -13.09 3.93 1.68
N THR A 78 -12.10 4.12 2.55
CA THR A 78 -11.90 5.36 3.30
C THR A 78 -10.68 6.16 2.88
N ALA A 79 -9.76 5.56 2.12
CA ALA A 79 -8.55 6.25 1.68
C ALA A 79 -8.85 7.39 0.71
N ASN A 80 -8.18 8.50 0.92
CA ASN A 80 -8.23 9.68 0.04
C ASN A 80 -6.92 9.87 -0.77
N LYS A 81 -5.89 9.08 -0.49
CA LYS A 81 -4.58 9.07 -1.15
C LYS A 81 -4.27 7.68 -1.68
N ARG A 82 -3.34 7.61 -2.67
CA ARG A 82 -2.74 6.36 -3.13
C ARG A 82 -1.97 5.68 -2.01
N ALA A 83 -1.65 4.40 -2.24
CA ALA A 83 -0.75 3.71 -1.34
C ALA A 83 0.63 4.39 -1.35
N GLN A 84 1.20 4.55 -0.16
CA GLN A 84 2.52 5.13 0.03
C GLN A 84 3.39 4.18 0.86
N CYS A 85 4.69 4.16 0.54
CA CYS A 85 5.70 3.46 1.32
C CYS A 85 6.62 4.47 2.00
N ARG A 86 6.73 4.36 3.32
CA ARG A 86 7.69 5.10 4.14
C ARG A 86 8.80 4.17 4.59
N ASN A 87 10.04 4.60 4.37
CA ASN A 87 11.22 3.84 4.75
C ASN A 87 11.85 4.40 6.04
N GLU A 88 11.63 3.73 7.16
CA GLU A 88 12.24 4.02 8.46
C GLU A 88 13.25 2.93 8.88
N THR A 89 13.78 2.14 7.92
CA THR A 89 14.71 1.05 8.21
C THR A 89 16.14 1.49 8.47
N GLY A 90 16.49 2.74 8.14
CA GLY A 90 17.87 3.23 8.18
C GLY A 90 18.75 2.79 7.02
N LYS A 91 18.24 1.98 6.08
CA LYS A 91 18.91 1.48 4.87
C LYS A 91 18.09 1.84 3.64
N THR A 92 18.60 1.61 2.43
CA THR A 92 17.78 1.69 1.23
C THR A 92 16.75 0.56 1.22
N LEU A 93 15.50 0.87 0.91
CA LEU A 93 14.41 -0.09 0.75
C LEU A 93 14.08 -0.24 -0.74
N ALA A 94 13.91 -1.46 -1.22
CA ALA A 94 13.39 -1.68 -2.56
C ALA A 94 11.86 -1.80 -2.50
N VAL A 95 11.16 -1.00 -3.31
CA VAL A 95 9.69 -0.89 -3.30
C VAL A 95 9.14 -1.15 -4.70
N TYR A 96 7.98 -1.78 -4.77
CA TYR A 96 7.20 -1.89 -5.99
C TYR A 96 6.24 -0.73 -6.09
N ALA A 97 6.38 0.05 -7.15
CA ALA A 97 5.55 1.24 -7.34
C ALA A 97 5.26 1.50 -8.82
N ASN A 98 4.25 2.31 -9.07
CA ASN A 98 3.91 2.76 -10.41
C ASN A 98 3.38 4.22 -10.39
N LYS A 99 3.45 4.90 -11.54
CA LYS A 99 2.65 6.10 -11.79
C LYS A 99 1.36 5.65 -12.47
N PRO A 100 0.19 5.75 -11.83
CA PRO A 100 -1.08 5.30 -12.40
C PRO A 100 -1.34 5.87 -13.80
N LYS A 101 -1.82 5.03 -14.71
CA LYS A 101 -2.07 5.31 -16.13
C LYS A 101 -0.80 5.54 -16.99
N LYS A 102 0.40 5.47 -16.42
CA LYS A 102 1.64 5.75 -17.15
C LYS A 102 2.61 4.57 -17.22
N SER A 103 2.65 3.73 -16.21
CA SER A 103 3.61 2.64 -16.12
C SER A 103 3.01 1.40 -15.47
N LEU A 104 3.63 0.26 -15.71
CA LEU A 104 3.42 -0.96 -14.92
C LEU A 104 4.16 -0.82 -13.60
N THR A 105 3.73 -1.60 -12.60
CA THR A 105 4.44 -1.73 -11.32
C THR A 105 5.86 -2.25 -11.55
N GLN A 106 6.85 -1.50 -11.07
CA GLN A 106 8.28 -1.80 -11.21
C GLN A 106 8.97 -1.65 -9.86
N LEU A 107 10.20 -2.20 -9.77
CA LEU A 107 11.03 -2.09 -8.60
C LEU A 107 11.83 -0.78 -8.63
N TYR A 108 11.75 -0.01 -7.55
CA TYR A 108 12.45 1.23 -7.31
C TYR A 108 13.19 1.20 -5.98
N PHE A 109 14.08 2.15 -5.74
CA PHE A 109 14.89 2.23 -4.53
C PHE A 109 14.55 3.48 -3.74
N LEU A 110 14.05 3.29 -2.52
CA LEU A 110 13.60 4.34 -1.61
C LEU A 110 14.65 4.54 -0.51
N GLY A 111 15.29 5.70 -0.49
CA GLY A 111 16.32 6.02 0.50
C GLY A 111 15.81 6.01 1.94
N ALA A 112 16.71 5.86 2.91
CA ALA A 112 16.40 5.90 4.33
C ALA A 112 15.71 7.21 4.73
N GLY A 113 14.66 7.14 5.54
CA GLY A 113 13.86 8.27 6.01
C GLY A 113 12.93 8.87 4.95
N LYS A 114 12.86 8.31 3.74
CA LYS A 114 12.04 8.83 2.65
C LYS A 114 10.67 8.18 2.59
N ILE A 115 9.75 8.87 1.91
CA ILE A 115 8.40 8.39 1.59
C ILE A 115 8.20 8.53 0.08
N THR A 116 7.41 7.65 -0.53
CA THR A 116 7.01 7.81 -1.94
C THR A 116 6.08 9.01 -2.10
N ASP A 117 6.28 9.77 -3.18
CA ASP A 117 5.46 10.93 -3.54
C ASP A 117 3.98 10.55 -3.74
N ASP A 118 3.08 11.51 -3.52
CA ASP A 118 1.62 11.38 -3.67
C ASP A 118 1.17 11.03 -5.11
N ASP A 119 2.01 11.28 -6.12
CA ASP A 119 1.76 10.93 -7.53
C ASP A 119 2.02 9.45 -7.82
N TRP A 120 2.72 8.76 -6.95
CA TRP A 120 3.01 7.34 -7.07
C TRP A 120 1.98 6.49 -6.31
N ASP A 121 1.87 5.24 -6.75
CA ASP A 121 1.15 4.19 -6.06
C ASP A 121 2.17 3.15 -5.63
N CYS A 122 2.37 2.98 -4.31
CA CYS A 122 3.31 2.00 -3.78
C CYS A 122 2.59 0.69 -3.50
N ASP A 123 2.67 -0.22 -4.46
CA ASP A 123 1.97 -1.51 -4.40
C ASP A 123 2.60 -2.49 -3.41
N GLY A 124 3.88 -2.29 -3.02
CA GLY A 124 4.54 -3.23 -2.12
C GLY A 124 6.02 -3.01 -1.88
N ILE A 125 6.62 -3.96 -1.17
CA ILE A 125 8.04 -3.93 -0.76
C ILE A 125 8.71 -5.26 -1.15
N TYR A 126 9.94 -5.17 -1.66
CA TYR A 126 10.84 -6.31 -1.84
C TYR A 126 11.68 -6.52 -0.59
N LEU A 127 11.74 -7.74 -0.12
CA LEU A 127 12.54 -8.16 1.04
C LEU A 127 13.53 -9.24 0.58
N PRO A 128 14.85 -8.98 0.65
CA PRO A 128 15.87 -9.92 0.19
C PRO A 128 16.00 -11.15 1.08
N ALA A 129 16.51 -12.24 0.52
CA ALA A 129 16.92 -13.40 1.30
C ALA A 129 17.90 -12.98 2.41
N GLY A 130 17.84 -13.65 3.55
CA GLY A 130 18.65 -13.34 4.75
C GLY A 130 18.08 -12.22 5.62
N SER A 131 17.05 -11.48 5.18
CA SER A 131 16.37 -10.49 6.02
C SER A 131 15.67 -11.14 7.20
N GLN A 132 15.79 -10.52 8.38
CA GLN A 132 14.89 -10.79 9.51
C GLN A 132 13.63 -9.94 9.32
N VAL A 133 12.44 -10.54 9.39
CA VAL A 133 11.17 -9.85 9.11
C VAL A 133 10.09 -10.23 10.10
N VAL A 134 9.19 -9.29 10.39
CA VAL A 134 7.92 -9.52 11.09
C VAL A 134 6.82 -9.02 10.15
N LEU A 135 6.14 -9.95 9.48
CA LEU A 135 5.09 -9.63 8.48
C LEU A 135 3.70 -9.50 9.11
N ASN A 136 3.53 -10.01 10.32
CA ASN A 136 2.29 -9.92 11.06
C ASN A 136 2.60 -9.35 12.45
N PRO A 137 1.86 -8.37 12.98
CA PRO A 137 2.15 -7.72 14.27
C PRO A 137 2.31 -8.67 15.46
N ASN A 138 1.71 -9.86 15.40
CA ASN A 138 1.77 -10.87 16.44
C ASN A 138 2.74 -12.02 16.16
N ALA A 139 3.47 -11.94 15.03
CA ALA A 139 4.42 -13.00 14.66
C ALA A 139 5.79 -12.78 15.32
N GLN A 140 6.52 -13.88 15.50
CA GLN A 140 7.93 -13.80 15.85
C GLN A 140 8.78 -13.42 14.64
N PRO A 141 9.91 -12.74 14.83
CA PRO A 141 10.87 -12.50 13.76
C PRO A 141 11.29 -13.80 13.09
N GLN A 142 11.25 -13.81 11.76
CA GLN A 142 11.69 -14.95 10.95
C GLN A 142 12.75 -14.52 9.95
N GLN A 143 13.74 -15.38 9.70
CA GLN A 143 14.74 -15.15 8.65
C GLN A 143 14.23 -15.68 7.32
N LEU A 144 14.27 -14.84 6.29
CA LEU A 144 13.91 -15.23 4.94
C LEU A 144 15.02 -16.11 4.32
N THR A 145 14.65 -17.28 3.82
CA THR A 145 15.56 -18.17 3.09
C THR A 145 15.62 -17.83 1.59
N GLU A 146 14.64 -17.12 1.09
CA GLU A 146 14.53 -16.66 -0.30
C GLU A 146 13.95 -15.23 -0.33
N PRO A 147 14.15 -14.47 -1.42
CA PRO A 147 13.55 -13.16 -1.53
C PRO A 147 12.03 -13.28 -1.68
N ILE A 148 11.33 -12.31 -1.11
CA ILE A 148 9.87 -12.19 -1.23
C ILE A 148 9.46 -10.77 -1.64
N ALA A 149 8.27 -10.65 -2.24
CA ALA A 149 7.57 -9.38 -2.37
C ALA A 149 6.33 -9.41 -1.47
N VAL A 150 6.13 -8.35 -0.71
CA VAL A 150 4.90 -8.14 0.05
C VAL A 150 4.04 -7.11 -0.68
N LYS A 151 2.76 -7.43 -0.90
CA LYS A 151 1.80 -6.56 -1.58
C LYS A 151 0.91 -5.86 -0.56
N PHE A 152 0.64 -4.58 -0.79
CA PHE A 152 -0.38 -3.80 -0.10
C PHE A 152 -1.59 -3.55 -1.02
N VAL A 153 -2.74 -3.27 -0.43
CA VAL A 153 -3.92 -2.82 -1.19
C VAL A 153 -3.85 -1.31 -1.44
N ASP A 154 -4.58 -0.86 -2.45
CA ASP A 154 -4.72 0.57 -2.77
C ASP A 154 -5.07 1.40 -1.53
N GLY A 155 -4.48 2.58 -1.41
CA GLY A 155 -4.71 3.50 -0.29
C GLY A 155 -3.93 3.21 1.00
N THR A 156 -3.17 2.11 1.05
CA THR A 156 -2.38 1.74 2.24
C THR A 156 -1.25 2.74 2.49
N GLN A 157 -1.10 3.18 3.75
CA GLN A 157 0.04 3.98 4.21
C GLN A 157 1.01 3.07 4.97
N SER A 158 1.91 2.42 4.24
CA SER A 158 2.85 1.46 4.82
C SER A 158 4.11 2.14 5.36
N VAL A 159 4.57 1.68 6.52
CA VAL A 159 5.84 2.07 7.13
C VAL A 159 6.66 0.81 7.38
N ALA A 160 7.84 0.74 6.79
CA ALA A 160 8.83 -0.28 7.12
C ALA A 160 9.87 0.32 8.07
N ARG A 161 10.09 -0.32 9.22
CA ARG A 161 11.09 0.11 10.21
C ARG A 161 11.93 -1.07 10.66
N THR A 162 13.13 -0.80 11.14
CA THR A 162 13.97 -1.81 11.78
C THR A 162 13.75 -1.79 13.29
N ASN A 163 13.38 -2.92 13.86
CA ASN A 163 13.33 -3.11 15.30
C ASN A 163 14.76 -3.15 15.85
N ALA A 164 15.07 -2.24 16.78
CA ALA A 164 16.43 -2.09 17.33
C ALA A 164 16.89 -3.30 18.16
N ALA A 165 15.96 -4.06 18.75
CA ALA A 165 16.29 -5.22 19.59
C ALA A 165 16.54 -6.48 18.78
N THR A 166 15.77 -6.70 17.70
CA THR A 166 15.79 -7.93 16.90
C THR A 166 16.47 -7.76 15.54
N ASN A 167 16.73 -6.51 15.12
CA ASN A 167 17.18 -6.14 13.77
C ASN A 167 16.20 -6.61 12.67
N ALA A 168 14.96 -6.95 13.02
CA ALA A 168 13.94 -7.35 12.06
C ALA A 168 13.28 -6.14 11.40
N ILE A 169 12.96 -6.26 10.13
CA ILE A 169 12.10 -5.31 9.42
C ILE A 169 10.66 -5.60 9.84
N GLU A 170 10.02 -4.60 10.41
CA GLU A 170 8.62 -4.62 10.82
C GLU A 170 7.79 -3.72 9.91
N LEU A 171 6.59 -4.16 9.59
CA LEU A 171 5.58 -3.39 8.87
C LEU A 171 4.49 -2.94 9.84
N ASN A 172 4.02 -1.70 9.71
CA ASN A 172 2.89 -1.17 10.49
C ASN A 172 1.54 -1.74 10.04
N VAL A 173 1.49 -2.37 8.88
CA VAL A 173 0.29 -2.99 8.29
C VAL A 173 0.61 -4.41 7.84
N GLU A 174 -0.37 -5.29 7.96
CA GLU A 174 -0.25 -6.66 7.46
C GLU A 174 -0.35 -6.67 5.93
N PRO A 175 0.58 -7.33 5.21
CA PRO A 175 0.51 -7.46 3.76
C PRO A 175 -0.80 -8.11 3.29
N ALA A 176 -1.34 -7.65 2.17
CA ALA A 176 -2.48 -8.31 1.52
C ALA A 176 -2.09 -9.68 0.97
N LYS A 177 -0.88 -9.74 0.39
CA LYS A 177 -0.27 -10.96 -0.13
C LYS A 177 1.25 -10.95 0.07
N VAL A 178 1.81 -12.15 0.10
CA VAL A 178 3.25 -12.39 0.05
C VAL A 178 3.51 -13.26 -1.18
N PHE A 179 4.45 -12.85 -2.02
CA PHE A 179 4.82 -13.55 -3.24
C PHE A 179 6.26 -14.04 -3.17
N LYS A 180 6.49 -15.25 -3.64
CA LYS A 180 7.78 -15.82 -3.99
C LYS A 180 8.04 -15.69 -5.48
N ALA A 181 9.24 -16.03 -5.90
CA ALA A 181 9.60 -16.02 -7.32
C ALA A 181 8.65 -16.92 -8.13
N GLY A 182 8.08 -16.37 -9.21
CA GLY A 182 7.15 -17.08 -10.10
C GLY A 182 5.68 -17.10 -9.66
N GLU A 183 5.33 -16.57 -8.47
CA GLU A 183 3.96 -16.53 -7.96
C GLU A 183 3.17 -15.27 -8.37
N SER A 184 3.84 -14.30 -8.96
CA SER A 184 3.22 -13.08 -9.48
C SER A 184 3.89 -12.64 -10.77
N ASN A 185 3.32 -11.63 -11.43
CA ASN A 185 3.93 -10.94 -12.56
C ASN A 185 4.96 -9.87 -12.14
N TRP A 186 5.20 -9.69 -10.85
CA TRP A 186 6.26 -8.81 -10.38
C TRP A 186 7.62 -9.47 -10.54
N LEU A 187 8.58 -8.70 -11.06
CA LEU A 187 9.96 -9.18 -11.14
C LEU A 187 10.54 -9.28 -9.72
N LEU A 188 10.83 -10.48 -9.26
CA LEU A 188 11.58 -10.72 -8.01
C LEU A 188 13.05 -10.99 -8.36
N PRO A 189 13.92 -9.97 -8.32
CA PRO A 189 15.35 -10.18 -8.58
C PRO A 189 16.02 -10.88 -7.40
N THR A 190 17.19 -11.46 -7.64
CA THR A 190 18.02 -12.00 -6.55
C THR A 190 19.00 -10.93 -6.08
N LEU A 191 18.47 -9.88 -5.42
CA LEU A 191 19.30 -8.81 -4.83
C LEU A 191 19.50 -9.08 -3.34
N SER A 192 20.73 -8.90 -2.86
CA SER A 192 21.02 -8.82 -1.43
C SER A 192 20.73 -7.40 -0.89
N GLN A 193 20.62 -7.24 0.44
CA GLN A 193 20.53 -5.91 1.04
C GLN A 193 21.74 -5.03 0.66
N ALA A 194 22.92 -5.61 0.59
CA ALA A 194 24.13 -4.88 0.16
C ALA A 194 24.05 -4.41 -1.30
N ASP A 195 23.38 -5.16 -2.18
CA ASP A 195 23.14 -4.73 -3.57
C ASP A 195 22.14 -3.57 -3.60
N ILE A 196 21.09 -3.63 -2.77
CA ILE A 196 20.09 -2.57 -2.64
C ILE A 196 20.72 -1.29 -2.08
N ASP A 197 21.55 -1.40 -1.04
CA ASP A 197 22.21 -0.24 -0.42
C ASP A 197 23.19 0.48 -1.35
N ARG A 198 23.72 -0.21 -2.37
CA ARG A 198 24.56 0.39 -3.42
C ARG A 198 23.76 1.11 -4.52
N GLN A 199 22.45 0.92 -4.58
CA GLN A 199 21.64 1.60 -5.57
C GLN A 199 21.47 3.08 -5.21
N ILE A 200 21.49 3.93 -6.23
CA ILE A 200 21.10 5.34 -6.06
C ILE A 200 19.58 5.37 -5.87
N PRO A 201 19.07 6.00 -4.80
CA PRO A 201 17.64 6.18 -4.63
C PRO A 201 17.01 6.81 -5.88
N SER A 202 15.85 6.28 -6.28
CA SER A 202 15.18 6.68 -7.52
C SER A 202 14.66 8.12 -7.40
N PRO A 203 15.26 9.12 -8.09
CA PRO A 203 14.99 10.53 -7.82
C PRO A 203 13.56 10.97 -8.15
N GLY A 204 12.86 10.26 -9.00
CA GLY A 204 11.47 10.58 -9.34
C GLY A 204 10.43 9.91 -8.46
N LEU A 205 10.84 9.13 -7.47
CA LEU A 205 9.97 8.41 -6.54
C LEU A 205 9.64 9.23 -5.27
N ILE A 206 10.44 10.24 -5.00
CA ILE A 206 10.37 11.08 -3.79
C ILE A 206 10.25 12.56 -4.17
N ASP A 207 9.59 13.35 -3.31
CA ASP A 207 9.63 14.81 -3.31
C ASP A 207 10.99 15.34 -2.89
#